data_b41c9c45c97aa614486cee1fa75d59ee
#
_entry.id   b41c9c45c97aa614486cee1fa75d59ee
#
_cell.length_a   1.000
_cell.length_b   1.000
_cell.length_c   1.000
_cell.angle_alpha   90.00
_cell.angle_beta   90.00
_cell.angle_gamma   90.00
#
_symmetry.space_group_name_H-M   'P 1'
#
loop_
_entity.id
_entity.type
_entity.pdbx_description
1 polymer ?
#
loop_
_entity_poly.entity_id
_entity_poly.type
_entity_poly.pdbx_seq_one_letter_code
_entity_poly.pdbx_strand_id
1 'polypeptide(L)'
;MAFRLAHEMGLHLDPNNWNGSDDSRVEREILRRTYWAAFIADKHLSLYFGRPPALYPGQSDVHDTIRIPYPPEWEALLNTYIMKGTSETAYEDGMALVAAFIHQAELCKILHRMITEVFENRNVEAEETVLANSIDDIHVALTKWAADLPAKLHWNQW
;
A
#
# COMPACT_ATOMS: atom_id res chain seq x y z
N MET A 1 2.23 -6.04 -17.74
CA MET A 1 2.81 -4.91 -18.48
C MET A 1 2.96 -3.66 -17.60
N ALA A 2 1.93 -3.18 -16.91
CA ALA A 2 1.99 -1.97 -16.06
C ALA A 2 3.06 -2.01 -14.94
N PHE A 3 3.17 -3.11 -14.20
CA PHE A 3 4.15 -3.22 -13.11
C PHE A 3 5.61 -3.27 -13.60
N ARG A 4 5.84 -3.86 -14.78
CA ARG A 4 7.15 -3.80 -15.41
C ARG A 4 7.49 -2.37 -15.82
N LEU A 5 6.52 -1.62 -16.34
CA LEU A 5 6.69 -0.21 -16.67
C LEU A 5 7.02 0.62 -15.42
N ALA A 6 6.39 0.33 -14.27
CA ALA A 6 6.73 0.99 -13.01
C ALA A 6 8.20 0.82 -12.62
N HIS A 7 8.76 -0.38 -12.82
CA HIS A 7 10.20 -0.63 -12.64
C HIS A 7 11.06 0.11 -13.68
N GLU A 8 10.67 0.08 -14.95
CA GLU A 8 11.39 0.77 -16.03
C GLU A 8 11.39 2.30 -15.84
N MET A 9 10.34 2.85 -15.23
CA MET A 9 10.24 4.27 -14.84
C MET A 9 11.01 4.60 -13.56
N GLY A 10 11.62 3.63 -12.89
CA GLY A 10 12.35 3.85 -11.65
C GLY A 10 11.49 4.09 -10.41
N LEU A 11 10.18 3.81 -10.44
CA LEU A 11 9.29 4.04 -9.30
C LEU A 11 9.62 3.18 -8.07
N HIS A 12 10.43 2.13 -8.22
CA HIS A 12 10.92 1.31 -7.12
C HIS A 12 12.09 1.94 -6.34
N LEU A 13 12.61 3.07 -6.84
CA LEU A 13 13.65 3.85 -6.17
C LEU A 13 13.02 5.01 -5.39
N ASP A 14 13.45 5.21 -4.14
CA ASP A 14 12.92 6.34 -3.37
C ASP A 14 13.33 7.67 -4.00
N PRO A 15 12.39 8.60 -4.24
CA PRO A 15 12.68 9.89 -4.87
C PRO A 15 13.72 10.74 -4.13
N ASN A 16 13.96 10.49 -2.84
CA ASN A 16 15.04 11.18 -2.11
C ASN A 16 16.43 10.77 -2.59
N ASN A 17 16.56 9.61 -3.22
CA ASN A 17 17.81 9.07 -3.73
C ASN A 17 18.11 9.52 -5.17
N TRP A 18 17.21 10.28 -5.79
CA TRP A 18 17.39 10.78 -7.16
C TRP A 18 18.32 12.00 -7.15
N ASN A 19 19.48 11.83 -7.76
CA ASN A 19 20.45 12.91 -7.89
C ASN A 19 19.92 14.01 -8.82
N GLY A 20 19.83 15.24 -8.30
CA GLY A 20 19.52 16.42 -9.10
C GLY A 20 18.04 16.75 -9.29
N SER A 21 17.12 16.08 -8.60
CA SER A 21 15.73 16.49 -8.62
C SER A 21 15.51 17.66 -7.65
N ASP A 22 15.10 18.79 -8.21
CA ASP A 22 14.64 19.97 -7.46
C ASP A 22 13.16 19.81 -7.05
N ASP A 23 12.71 18.53 -6.98
CA ASP A 23 11.33 18.15 -6.73
C ASP A 23 10.91 18.59 -5.33
N SER A 24 9.73 19.15 -5.26
CA SER A 24 9.12 19.53 -3.99
C SER A 24 8.83 18.27 -3.14
N ARG A 25 8.70 18.45 -1.83
CA ARG A 25 8.32 17.37 -0.91
C ARG A 25 7.02 16.67 -1.34
N VAL A 26 6.10 17.43 -1.94
CA VAL A 26 4.81 16.93 -2.43
C VAL A 26 4.97 16.04 -3.65
N GLU A 27 5.80 16.44 -4.62
CA GLU A 27 6.06 15.64 -5.83
C GLU A 27 6.70 14.31 -5.48
N ARG A 28 7.68 14.31 -4.57
CA ARG A 28 8.29 13.07 -4.06
C ARG A 28 7.28 12.17 -3.36
N GLU A 29 6.35 12.73 -2.60
CA GLU A 29 5.31 11.95 -1.94
C GLU A 29 4.30 11.38 -2.97
N ILE A 30 3.98 12.10 -4.03
CA ILE A 30 3.14 11.59 -5.13
C ILE A 30 3.80 10.37 -5.79
N LEU A 31 5.09 10.42 -6.05
CA LEU A 31 5.83 9.30 -6.64
C LEU A 31 5.82 8.07 -5.71
N ARG A 32 6.02 8.25 -4.39
CA ARG A 32 5.88 7.16 -3.41
C ARG A 32 4.48 6.56 -3.41
N ARG A 33 3.45 7.40 -3.39
CA ARG A 33 2.06 6.93 -3.44
C ARG A 33 1.74 6.19 -4.73
N THR A 34 2.32 6.62 -5.84
CA THR A 34 2.18 5.92 -7.13
C THR A 34 2.79 4.52 -7.06
N TYR A 35 3.97 4.37 -6.47
CA TYR A 35 4.57 3.06 -6.23
C TYR A 35 3.69 2.18 -5.33
N TRP A 36 3.24 2.71 -4.19
CA TRP A 36 2.40 1.95 -3.26
C TRP A 36 1.04 1.60 -3.84
N ALA A 37 0.45 2.47 -4.68
CA ALA A 37 -0.78 2.15 -5.40
C ALA A 37 -0.58 0.99 -6.40
N ALA A 38 0.54 0.99 -7.12
CA ALA A 38 0.91 -0.13 -7.99
C ALA A 38 1.14 -1.42 -7.19
N PHE A 39 1.80 -1.34 -6.03
CA PHE A 39 2.00 -2.46 -5.12
C PHE A 39 0.68 -3.06 -4.61
N ILE A 40 -0.26 -2.20 -4.19
CA ILE A 40 -1.61 -2.61 -3.76
C ILE A 40 -2.33 -3.33 -4.89
N ALA A 41 -2.35 -2.73 -6.09
CA ALA A 41 -3.00 -3.33 -7.25
C ALA A 41 -2.37 -4.68 -7.64
N ASP A 42 -1.04 -4.80 -7.56
CA ASP A 42 -0.33 -6.04 -7.84
C ASP A 42 -0.76 -7.17 -6.89
N LYS A 43 -0.87 -6.90 -5.58
CA LYS A 43 -1.27 -7.92 -4.61
C LYS A 43 -2.70 -8.38 -4.83
N HIS A 44 -3.63 -7.45 -5.07
CA HIS A 44 -5.02 -7.81 -5.37
C HIS A 44 -5.15 -8.64 -6.66
N LEU A 45 -4.44 -8.25 -7.72
CA LEU A 45 -4.45 -9.01 -8.97
C LEU A 45 -3.78 -10.38 -8.81
N SER A 46 -2.72 -10.47 -8.01
CA SER A 46 -2.05 -11.74 -7.72
C SER A 46 -2.97 -12.71 -7.00
N LEU A 47 -3.71 -12.24 -5.99
CA LEU A 47 -4.71 -13.05 -5.29
C LEU A 47 -5.87 -13.44 -6.21
N TYR A 48 -6.39 -12.48 -6.98
CA TYR A 48 -7.55 -12.74 -7.84
C TYR A 48 -7.26 -13.76 -8.95
N PHE A 49 -6.07 -13.67 -9.56
CA PHE A 49 -5.69 -14.55 -10.67
C PHE A 49 -4.85 -15.77 -10.24
N GLY A 50 -4.50 -15.90 -8.97
CA GLY A 50 -3.62 -16.97 -8.49
C GLY A 50 -2.22 -16.93 -9.10
N ARG A 51 -1.68 -15.73 -9.35
CA ARG A 51 -0.36 -15.53 -9.98
C ARG A 51 0.66 -14.99 -8.98
N PRO A 52 1.96 -15.30 -9.18
CA PRO A 52 3.01 -14.63 -8.43
C PRO A 52 2.94 -13.11 -8.53
N PRO A 53 3.22 -12.37 -7.46
CA PRO A 53 3.29 -10.92 -7.51
C PRO A 53 4.46 -10.47 -8.40
N ALA A 54 4.30 -9.30 -9.02
CA ALA A 54 5.33 -8.71 -9.86
C ALA A 54 6.23 -7.72 -9.10
N LEU A 55 5.72 -7.15 -7.99
CA LEU A 55 6.43 -6.19 -7.16
C LEU A 55 6.76 -6.82 -5.80
N TYR A 56 8.06 -6.90 -5.49
CA TYR A 56 8.58 -7.43 -4.23
C TYR A 56 9.15 -6.29 -3.39
N PRO A 57 8.74 -6.14 -2.11
CA PRO A 57 9.26 -5.07 -1.24
C PRO A 57 10.79 -5.07 -1.13
N GLY A 58 11.41 -6.26 -1.11
CA GLY A 58 12.87 -6.40 -1.05
C GLY A 58 13.62 -5.92 -2.30
N GLN A 59 12.93 -5.58 -3.38
CA GLN A 59 13.49 -5.01 -4.61
C GLN A 59 13.28 -3.50 -4.73
N SER A 60 12.79 -2.87 -3.67
CA SER A 60 12.47 -1.44 -3.63
C SER A 60 13.07 -0.81 -2.38
N ASP A 61 13.55 0.40 -2.50
CA ASP A 61 13.98 1.25 -1.39
C ASP A 61 13.00 2.37 -1.05
N VAL A 62 11.80 2.33 -1.66
CA VAL A 62 10.75 3.33 -1.44
C VAL A 62 10.26 3.28 0.01
N HIS A 63 10.45 4.40 0.71
CA HIS A 63 9.97 4.55 2.08
C HIS A 63 8.44 4.52 2.17
N ASP A 64 7.93 4.24 3.36
CA ASP A 64 6.51 4.30 3.63
C ASP A 64 5.95 5.70 3.37
N THR A 65 4.69 5.76 2.91
CA THR A 65 4.03 7.04 2.68
C THR A 65 3.83 7.77 4.00
N ILE A 66 4.06 9.08 3.97
CA ILE A 66 3.83 9.94 5.13
C ILE A 66 2.44 10.57 5.04
N ARG A 67 1.85 10.85 6.21
CA ARG A 67 0.56 11.55 6.30
C ARG A 67 0.75 13.03 5.96
N ILE A 68 0.86 13.33 4.68
CA ILE A 68 0.82 14.72 4.20
C ILE A 68 -0.58 14.93 3.62
N PRO A 69 -1.29 16.00 4.01
CA PRO A 69 -2.53 16.38 3.35
C PRO A 69 -2.26 16.59 1.85
N TYR A 70 -3.26 16.34 1.03
CA TYR A 70 -3.15 16.64 -0.38
C TYR A 70 -2.88 18.14 -0.57
N PRO A 71 -2.13 18.55 -1.61
CA PRO A 71 -1.97 19.96 -1.94
C PRO A 71 -3.34 20.63 -2.12
N PRO A 72 -3.49 21.92 -1.77
CA PRO A 72 -4.76 22.63 -1.92
C PRO A 72 -5.35 22.58 -3.33
N GLU A 73 -4.49 22.50 -4.35
CA GLU A 73 -4.91 22.35 -5.74
C GLU A 73 -5.62 21.02 -6.00
N TRP A 74 -5.30 19.99 -5.23
CA TRP A 74 -5.92 18.67 -5.31
C TRP A 74 -7.21 18.59 -4.50
N GLU A 75 -7.39 19.44 -3.49
CA GLU A 75 -8.67 19.57 -2.78
C GLU A 75 -9.80 19.95 -3.74
N ALA A 76 -9.54 20.82 -4.71
CA ALA A 76 -10.51 21.19 -5.72
C ALA A 76 -10.93 20.00 -6.62
N LEU A 77 -9.99 19.11 -6.95
CA LEU A 77 -10.25 17.87 -7.68
C LEU A 77 -10.98 16.84 -6.82
N LEU A 78 -10.56 16.67 -5.56
CA LEU A 78 -11.19 15.77 -4.61
C LEU A 78 -12.60 16.21 -4.26
N ASN A 79 -12.85 17.51 -4.09
CA ASN A 79 -14.17 18.08 -3.82
C ASN A 79 -15.17 17.84 -4.96
N THR A 80 -14.70 17.54 -6.16
CA THR A 80 -15.57 17.15 -7.29
C THR A 80 -16.07 15.70 -7.13
N TYR A 81 -15.32 14.85 -6.43
CA TYR A 81 -15.63 13.44 -6.21
C TYR A 81 -16.11 13.13 -4.80
N ILE A 82 -15.70 13.91 -3.80
CA ILE A 82 -16.16 13.81 -2.42
C ILE A 82 -17.35 14.77 -2.26
N MET A 83 -18.48 14.19 -1.92
CA MET A 83 -19.77 14.93 -1.80
C MET A 83 -19.62 16.26 -1.06
N LYS A 84 -20.34 17.28 -1.54
CA LYS A 84 -20.45 18.65 -1.06
C LYS A 84 -20.55 18.77 0.47
N GLY A 85 -19.41 18.67 1.16
CA GLY A 85 -19.26 19.01 2.57
C GLY A 85 -18.73 20.42 2.75
N THR A 86 -18.78 20.93 3.96
CA THR A 86 -18.11 22.18 4.34
C THR A 86 -16.57 21.98 4.25
N SER A 87 -15.80 23.05 4.13
CA SER A 87 -14.34 23.01 4.00
C SER A 87 -13.63 22.15 5.08
N GLU A 88 -14.17 22.14 6.31
CA GLU A 88 -13.63 21.32 7.42
C GLU A 88 -13.87 19.82 7.21
N THR A 89 -15.07 19.44 6.73
CA THR A 89 -15.39 18.04 6.45
C THR A 89 -14.57 17.50 5.28
N ALA A 90 -14.30 18.30 4.26
CA ALA A 90 -13.47 17.91 3.12
C ALA A 90 -12.01 17.61 3.54
N TYR A 91 -11.43 18.38 4.47
CA TYR A 91 -10.10 18.10 5.01
C TYR A 91 -10.07 16.81 5.82
N GLU A 92 -11.07 16.60 6.70
CA GLU A 92 -11.18 15.35 7.47
C GLU A 92 -11.37 14.14 6.57
N ASP A 93 -12.16 14.25 5.51
CA ASP A 93 -12.39 13.19 4.53
C ASP A 93 -11.13 12.91 3.72
N GLY A 94 -10.39 13.93 3.31
CA GLY A 94 -9.10 13.79 2.63
C GLY A 94 -8.06 13.07 3.50
N MET A 95 -8.01 13.39 4.80
CA MET A 95 -7.13 12.69 5.75
C MET A 95 -7.58 11.24 6.01
N ALA A 96 -8.88 10.97 6.00
CA ALA A 96 -9.40 9.61 6.12
C ALA A 96 -9.01 8.75 4.91
N LEU A 97 -9.06 9.31 3.69
CA LEU A 97 -8.61 8.64 2.47
C LEU A 97 -7.10 8.31 2.50
N VAL A 98 -6.28 9.24 2.97
CA VAL A 98 -4.84 9.00 3.14
C VAL A 98 -4.59 7.90 4.18
N ALA A 99 -5.32 7.93 5.30
CA ALA A 99 -5.23 6.88 6.30
C ALA A 99 -5.66 5.52 5.74
N ALA A 100 -6.77 5.46 5.00
CA ALA A 100 -7.22 4.24 4.34
C ALA A 100 -6.17 3.69 3.37
N PHE A 101 -5.55 4.55 2.57
CA PHE A 101 -4.49 4.17 1.65
C PHE A 101 -3.28 3.57 2.37
N ILE A 102 -2.83 4.19 3.46
CA ILE A 102 -1.70 3.70 4.27
C ILE A 102 -2.03 2.33 4.86
N HIS A 103 -3.18 2.17 5.50
CA HIS A 103 -3.59 0.89 6.08
C HIS A 103 -3.78 -0.19 5.02
N GLN A 104 -4.23 0.17 3.82
CA GLN A 104 -4.32 -0.77 2.71
C GLN A 104 -2.94 -1.21 2.20
N ALA A 105 -1.95 -0.31 2.15
CA ALA A 105 -0.59 -0.68 1.82
C ALA A 105 0.02 -1.63 2.88
N GLU A 106 -0.25 -1.36 4.18
CA GLU A 106 0.16 -2.25 5.28
C GLU A 106 -0.49 -3.64 5.15
N LEU A 107 -1.79 -3.71 4.89
CA LEU A 107 -2.46 -4.98 4.60
C LEU A 107 -1.80 -5.72 3.45
N CYS A 108 -1.51 -5.02 2.35
CA CYS A 108 -0.89 -5.63 1.18
C CYS A 108 0.54 -6.13 1.43
N LYS A 109 1.28 -5.59 2.41
CA LYS A 109 2.55 -6.17 2.87
C LYS A 109 2.33 -7.53 3.54
N ILE A 110 1.27 -7.66 4.35
CA ILE A 110 0.90 -8.94 4.98
C ILE A 110 0.43 -9.93 3.92
N LEU A 111 -0.40 -9.50 2.96
CA LEU A 111 -0.85 -10.32 1.85
C LEU A 111 0.32 -10.78 0.97
N HIS A 112 1.33 -9.94 0.77
CA HIS A 112 2.55 -10.33 0.07
C HIS A 112 3.26 -11.49 0.77
N ARG A 113 3.44 -11.41 2.08
CA ARG A 113 4.00 -12.51 2.88
C ARG A 113 3.17 -13.78 2.73
N MET A 114 1.85 -13.68 2.81
CA MET A 114 0.96 -14.82 2.62
C MET A 114 1.15 -15.47 1.24
N ILE A 115 1.23 -14.66 0.18
CA ILE A 115 1.41 -15.19 -1.17
C ILE A 115 2.78 -15.89 -1.30
N THR A 116 3.84 -15.26 -0.82
CA THR A 116 5.22 -15.77 -1.02
C THR A 116 5.59 -16.89 -0.06
N GLU A 117 5.21 -16.80 1.22
CA GLU A 117 5.60 -17.76 2.24
C GLU A 117 4.69 -19.01 2.24
N VAL A 118 3.41 -18.86 1.90
CA VAL A 118 2.44 -19.95 1.96
C VAL A 118 2.13 -20.53 0.58
N PHE A 119 1.82 -19.68 -0.41
CA PHE A 119 1.34 -20.17 -1.71
C PHE A 119 2.44 -20.41 -2.75
N GLU A 120 3.52 -19.62 -2.74
CA GLU A 120 4.66 -19.81 -3.65
C GLU A 120 5.66 -20.84 -3.12
N ASN A 121 5.69 -21.08 -1.82
CA ASN A 121 6.60 -22.02 -1.20
C ASN A 121 6.18 -23.46 -1.54
N ARG A 122 6.63 -23.93 -2.73
CA ARG A 122 6.39 -25.29 -3.22
C ARG A 122 7.41 -26.30 -2.74
N ASN A 123 8.27 -25.95 -1.80
CA ASN A 123 9.21 -26.89 -1.23
C ASN A 123 8.44 -27.93 -0.41
N VAL A 124 8.18 -29.07 -1.05
CA VAL A 124 7.49 -30.24 -0.48
C VAL A 124 8.22 -30.79 0.76
N GLU A 125 9.47 -30.37 0.97
CA GLU A 125 10.32 -30.73 2.11
C GLU A 125 10.38 -29.64 3.21
N ALA A 126 9.69 -28.50 3.04
CA ALA A 126 9.55 -27.55 4.14
C ALA A 126 8.81 -28.25 5.27
N GLU A 127 9.47 -28.42 6.41
CA GLU A 127 8.87 -29.02 7.59
C GLU A 127 7.50 -28.40 7.82
N GLU A 128 6.48 -29.23 7.98
CA GLU A 128 5.10 -28.82 8.26
C GLU A 128 5.05 -27.78 9.38
N THR A 129 5.98 -27.83 10.30
CA THR A 129 6.19 -26.86 11.38
C THR A 129 6.55 -25.45 10.91
N VAL A 130 7.37 -25.30 9.84
CA VAL A 130 7.76 -24.00 9.30
C VAL A 130 6.55 -23.32 8.65
N LEU A 131 5.78 -24.07 7.87
CA LEU A 131 4.57 -23.57 7.25
C LEU A 131 3.50 -23.18 8.31
N ALA A 132 3.32 -24.02 9.31
CA ALA A 132 2.40 -23.72 10.42
C ALA A 132 2.79 -22.42 11.15
N ASN A 133 4.07 -22.23 11.46
CA ASN A 133 4.57 -21.01 12.09
C ASN A 133 4.34 -19.77 11.19
N SER A 134 4.60 -19.87 9.88
CA SER A 134 4.32 -18.75 8.96
C SER A 134 2.84 -18.40 8.91
N ILE A 135 1.95 -19.39 8.93
CA ILE A 135 0.50 -19.17 8.96
C ILE A 135 0.08 -18.48 10.27
N ASP A 136 0.61 -18.91 11.40
CA ASP A 136 0.31 -18.31 12.71
C ASP A 136 0.82 -16.86 12.79
N ASP A 137 2.03 -16.59 12.31
CA ASP A 137 2.60 -15.23 12.25
C ASP A 137 1.77 -14.30 11.36
N ILE A 138 1.31 -14.79 10.20
CA ILE A 138 0.44 -14.03 9.31
C ILE A 138 -0.91 -13.77 9.96
N HIS A 139 -1.49 -14.76 10.65
CA HIS A 139 -2.75 -14.59 11.37
C HIS A 139 -2.64 -13.54 12.48
N VAL A 140 -1.57 -13.58 13.27
CA VAL A 140 -1.28 -12.58 14.29
C VAL A 140 -1.13 -11.19 13.67
N ALA A 141 -0.40 -11.06 12.56
CA ALA A 141 -0.22 -9.81 11.85
C ALA A 141 -1.55 -9.23 11.32
N LEU A 142 -2.42 -10.06 10.74
CA LEU A 142 -3.75 -9.67 10.28
C LEU A 142 -4.65 -9.21 11.43
N THR A 143 -4.64 -9.96 12.53
CA THR A 143 -5.43 -9.63 13.73
C THR A 143 -4.99 -8.28 14.31
N LYS A 144 -3.67 -8.07 14.42
CA LYS A 144 -3.12 -6.80 14.88
C LYS A 144 -3.49 -5.66 13.94
N TRP A 145 -3.30 -5.84 12.62
CA TRP A 145 -3.67 -4.84 11.63
C TRP A 145 -5.16 -4.44 11.74
N ALA A 146 -6.05 -5.41 11.90
CA ALA A 146 -7.49 -5.16 12.07
C ALA A 146 -7.80 -4.40 13.36
N ALA A 147 -7.10 -4.69 14.46
CA ALA A 147 -7.28 -4.01 15.75
C ALA A 147 -6.75 -2.57 15.74
N ASP A 148 -5.68 -2.32 14.96
CA ASP A 148 -5.03 -1.01 14.86
C ASP A 148 -5.74 -0.05 13.87
N LEU A 149 -6.79 -0.50 13.18
CA LEU A 149 -7.55 0.33 12.25
C LEU A 149 -8.21 1.51 13.00
N PRO A 150 -8.16 2.73 12.43
CA PRO A 150 -8.95 3.85 12.94
C PRO A 150 -10.45 3.54 12.96
N ALA A 151 -11.15 4.04 13.97
CA ALA A 151 -12.59 3.77 14.13
C ALA A 151 -13.42 4.04 12.84
N LYS A 152 -13.09 5.12 12.10
CA LYS A 152 -13.73 5.46 10.83
C LYS A 152 -13.54 4.43 9.71
N LEU A 153 -12.56 3.51 9.83
CA LEU A 153 -12.29 2.46 8.86
C LEU A 153 -12.82 1.10 9.30
N HIS A 154 -13.40 1.00 10.50
CA HIS A 154 -14.01 -0.23 10.95
C HIS A 154 -15.29 -0.55 10.19
N TRP A 155 -15.44 -1.81 9.78
CA TRP A 155 -16.61 -2.33 9.05
C TRP A 155 -17.97 -2.01 9.70
N ASN A 156 -18.02 -1.93 11.02
CA ASN A 156 -19.25 -1.73 11.79
C ASN A 156 -19.75 -0.27 11.83
N GLN A 157 -19.11 0.63 11.11
CA GLN A 157 -19.46 2.07 11.12
C GLN A 157 -20.24 2.52 9.86
N TRP A 158 -20.60 1.61 8.97
CA TRP A 158 -21.35 1.89 7.72
C TRP A 158 -22.80 1.47 7.81
#